data_7a36a2b2daa06266618cd6946608eccd
#
_entry.id   7a36a2b2daa06266618cd6946608eccd
#
_cell.length_a   1.000
_cell.length_b   1.000
_cell.length_c   1.000
_cell.angle_alpha   90.00
_cell.angle_beta   90.00
_cell.angle_gamma   90.00
#
_symmetry.space_group_name_H-M   'P 1'
#
loop_
_entity.id
_entity.type
_entity.pdbx_description
1 polymer ?
#
loop_
_entity_poly.entity_id
_entity_poly.type
_entity_poly.pdbx_seq_one_letter_code
_entity_poly.pdbx_strand_id
1 'polypeptide(L)'
;MLTRPIPSTGEAMPVVGLGTWPVFNVGAGEAARRPLREVVQGLVAGGGRMIDTSPMYGRSEGVVGDIVAELGLRDKVFLATKVWISGREQGIAQMARSAQLLKSPVIDLMQIHNLVDWRTQLATMRDMKAKGRLRYIGITHYTTGALAELARILDSEDGIDFVQCGYSLETREPETRLLPVAARRGVAVIVNQPFEQGDLFRKIRGKALPDWAAEFDCASWAQLFLKYLLGDPAVTVVIPATDKPDHMADNLKAGYGRLPDAQQRERIRRFWDSL
;
A
#
# COMPACT_ATOMS: atom_id res chain seq x y z
N MET A 1 14.79 -7.05 -5.43
CA MET A 1 13.38 -6.91 -5.00
C MET A 1 12.50 -7.63 -6.00
N LEU A 2 11.63 -8.52 -5.55
CA LEU A 2 10.59 -9.13 -6.37
C LEU A 2 9.66 -8.04 -6.92
N THR A 3 9.12 -8.26 -8.12
CA THR A 3 8.14 -7.35 -8.74
C THR A 3 6.94 -8.14 -9.22
N ARG A 4 5.79 -7.48 -9.30
CA ARG A 4 4.57 -7.98 -9.91
C ARG A 4 4.05 -6.96 -10.93
N PRO A 5 3.50 -7.39 -12.07
CA PRO A 5 2.97 -6.47 -13.05
C PRO A 5 1.71 -5.78 -12.52
N ILE A 6 1.55 -4.49 -12.82
CA ILE A 6 0.25 -3.83 -12.76
C ILE A 6 -0.55 -4.38 -13.95
N PRO A 7 -1.65 -5.12 -13.75
CA PRO A 7 -2.28 -5.89 -14.84
C PRO A 7 -2.71 -5.04 -16.03
N SER A 8 -3.16 -3.80 -15.79
CA SER A 8 -3.66 -2.90 -16.85
C SER A 8 -2.58 -2.40 -17.83
N THR A 9 -1.29 -2.44 -17.44
CA THR A 9 -0.18 -1.89 -18.26
C THR A 9 1.02 -2.81 -18.40
N GLY A 10 1.17 -3.81 -17.52
CA GLY A 10 2.36 -4.63 -17.41
C GLY A 10 3.55 -3.95 -16.70
N GLU A 11 3.40 -2.69 -16.20
CA GLU A 11 4.46 -2.01 -15.44
C GLU A 11 4.83 -2.82 -14.20
N ALA A 12 6.13 -3.08 -14.03
CA ALA A 12 6.63 -3.84 -12.89
C ALA A 12 6.58 -3.02 -11.59
N MET A 13 5.79 -3.48 -10.62
CA MET A 13 5.68 -2.90 -9.29
C MET A 13 6.47 -3.73 -8.28
N PRO A 14 7.47 -3.15 -7.57
CA PRO A 14 8.11 -3.80 -6.44
C PRO A 14 7.10 -4.17 -5.35
N VAL A 15 7.21 -5.37 -4.81
CA VAL A 15 6.18 -5.95 -3.92
C VAL A 15 6.11 -5.33 -2.52
N VAL A 16 7.10 -4.50 -2.13
CA VAL A 16 7.10 -3.77 -0.84
C VAL A 16 7.18 -2.28 -1.12
N GLY A 17 6.23 -1.53 -0.58
CA GLY A 17 6.15 -0.08 -0.57
C GLY A 17 6.14 0.48 0.85
N LEU A 18 5.72 1.73 0.99
CA LEU A 18 5.66 2.50 2.23
C LEU A 18 4.29 3.15 2.41
N GLY A 19 3.58 2.81 3.48
CA GLY A 19 2.44 3.56 3.98
C GLY A 19 2.90 4.73 4.87
N THR A 20 2.13 5.81 4.90
CA THR A 20 2.52 7.02 5.64
C THR A 20 1.64 7.32 6.86
N TRP A 21 0.52 6.65 7.03
CA TRP A 21 -0.36 6.84 8.19
C TRP A 21 0.13 6.06 9.42
N PRO A 22 0.13 6.64 10.62
CA PRO A 22 0.02 8.08 10.93
C PRO A 22 1.39 8.78 11.00
N VAL A 23 2.48 8.10 10.62
CA VAL A 23 3.87 8.41 10.98
C VAL A 23 4.48 9.60 10.22
N PHE A 24 3.92 9.97 9.06
CA PHE A 24 4.37 11.13 8.30
C PHE A 24 3.63 12.44 8.63
N ASN A 25 2.68 12.44 9.58
CA ASN A 25 2.03 13.67 10.02
C ASN A 25 2.90 14.45 11.03
N VAL A 26 4.01 14.99 10.56
CA VAL A 26 4.99 15.69 11.38
C VAL A 26 5.14 17.16 11.00
N GLY A 27 5.72 17.96 11.90
CA GLY A 27 6.07 19.35 11.64
C GLY A 27 7.29 19.51 10.73
N ALA A 28 7.70 20.78 10.52
CA ALA A 28 8.84 21.13 9.67
C ALA A 28 10.21 20.94 10.37
N GLY A 29 10.23 20.59 11.66
CA GLY A 29 11.45 20.45 12.44
C GLY A 29 12.35 19.32 11.92
N GLU A 30 13.66 19.58 11.86
CA GLU A 30 14.67 18.65 11.35
C GLU A 30 14.67 17.30 12.10
N ALA A 31 14.55 17.33 13.42
CA ALA A 31 14.53 16.12 14.24
C ALA A 31 13.37 15.16 13.89
N ALA A 32 12.21 15.72 13.48
CA ALA A 32 11.05 14.92 13.08
C ALA A 32 11.16 14.41 11.63
N ARG A 33 11.83 15.17 10.74
CA ARG A 33 11.91 14.86 9.31
C ARG A 33 13.11 13.98 8.92
N ARG A 34 14.21 14.06 9.66
CA ARG A 34 15.42 13.29 9.37
C ARG A 34 15.17 11.78 9.28
N PRO A 35 14.53 11.12 10.27
CA PRO A 35 14.23 9.69 10.16
C PRO A 35 13.36 9.35 8.95
N LEU A 36 12.40 10.21 8.59
CA LEU A 36 11.53 9.99 7.44
C LEU A 36 12.28 10.09 6.11
N ARG A 37 13.28 11.01 6.01
CA ARG A 37 14.18 11.05 4.85
C ARG A 37 14.97 9.74 4.72
N GLU A 38 15.53 9.26 5.82
CA GLU A 38 16.26 7.99 5.85
C GLU A 38 15.36 6.80 5.46
N VAL A 39 14.10 6.79 5.90
CA VAL A 39 13.10 5.79 5.50
C VAL A 39 12.84 5.83 3.99
N VAL A 40 12.63 7.03 3.40
CA VAL A 40 12.38 7.16 1.95
C VAL A 40 13.64 6.80 1.14
N GLN A 41 14.82 7.20 1.58
CA GLN A 41 16.09 6.78 0.97
C GLN A 41 16.26 5.27 1.04
N GLY A 42 16.00 4.66 2.19
CA GLY A 42 16.06 3.22 2.41
C GLY A 42 15.08 2.45 1.52
N LEU A 43 13.84 2.96 1.36
CA LEU A 43 12.84 2.40 0.44
C LEU A 43 13.41 2.27 -0.97
N VAL A 44 13.91 3.38 -1.52
CA VAL A 44 14.43 3.43 -2.91
C VAL A 44 15.71 2.61 -3.04
N ALA A 45 16.64 2.74 -2.10
CA ALA A 45 17.89 1.97 -2.11
C ALA A 45 17.65 0.45 -2.03
N GLY A 46 16.63 0.03 -1.28
CA GLY A 46 16.20 -1.37 -1.19
C GLY A 46 15.26 -1.82 -2.31
N GLY A 47 15.11 -1.03 -3.39
CA GLY A 47 14.36 -1.39 -4.60
C GLY A 47 12.84 -1.23 -4.49
N GLY A 48 12.31 -0.64 -3.42
CA GLY A 48 10.90 -0.26 -3.30
C GLY A 48 10.63 1.05 -4.06
N ARG A 49 9.35 1.29 -4.43
CA ARG A 49 8.97 2.50 -5.19
C ARG A 49 7.71 3.18 -4.68
N MET A 50 6.70 2.41 -4.26
CA MET A 50 5.40 2.97 -3.86
C MET A 50 5.48 3.69 -2.51
N ILE A 51 4.97 4.94 -2.48
CA ILE A 51 4.69 5.69 -1.25
C ILE A 51 3.21 6.05 -1.28
N ASP A 52 2.44 5.50 -0.33
CA ASP A 52 0.99 5.71 -0.22
C ASP A 52 0.67 6.71 0.88
N THR A 53 -0.07 7.75 0.55
CA THR A 53 -0.50 8.81 1.45
C THR A 53 -1.98 9.18 1.24
N SER A 54 -2.46 10.25 1.89
CA SER A 54 -3.84 10.73 1.76
C SER A 54 -3.98 12.16 2.28
N PRO A 55 -4.90 12.96 1.72
CA PRO A 55 -5.26 14.28 2.26
C PRO A 55 -5.79 14.23 3.70
N MET A 56 -6.37 13.09 4.15
CA MET A 56 -6.82 12.94 5.53
C MET A 56 -5.70 12.57 6.53
N TYR A 57 -4.46 12.39 6.06
CA TYR A 57 -3.32 12.08 6.94
C TYR A 57 -2.59 13.35 7.43
N GLY A 58 -3.32 14.45 7.60
CA GLY A 58 -2.78 15.70 8.09
C GLY A 58 -1.75 16.32 7.14
N ARG A 59 -0.49 16.42 7.57
CA ARG A 59 0.61 17.03 6.80
C ARG A 59 1.33 16.06 5.87
N SER A 60 0.94 14.80 5.88
CA SER A 60 1.69 13.70 5.27
C SER A 60 2.01 13.93 3.78
N GLU A 61 1.05 14.39 2.97
CA GLU A 61 1.29 14.68 1.55
C GLU A 61 2.39 15.73 1.35
N GLY A 62 2.36 16.82 2.12
CA GLY A 62 3.38 17.86 2.06
C GLY A 62 4.75 17.35 2.53
N VAL A 63 4.79 16.53 3.58
CA VAL A 63 6.03 15.94 4.08
C VAL A 63 6.64 14.98 3.05
N VAL A 64 5.83 14.13 2.41
CA VAL A 64 6.29 13.25 1.32
C VAL A 64 6.82 14.08 0.16
N GLY A 65 6.06 15.08 -0.30
CA GLY A 65 6.45 15.93 -1.42
C GLY A 65 7.76 16.70 -1.16
N ASP A 66 7.92 17.23 0.05
CA ASP A 66 9.16 17.91 0.46
C ASP A 66 10.36 16.96 0.42
N ILE A 67 10.25 15.79 1.06
CA ILE A 67 11.32 14.80 1.14
C ILE A 67 11.70 14.25 -0.25
N VAL A 68 10.71 13.88 -1.05
CA VAL A 68 10.96 13.34 -2.40
C VAL A 68 11.65 14.38 -3.29
N ALA A 69 11.25 15.65 -3.19
CA ALA A 69 11.85 16.74 -3.95
C ALA A 69 13.28 17.05 -3.45
N GLU A 70 13.49 17.15 -2.12
CA GLU A 70 14.78 17.38 -1.51
C GLU A 70 15.81 16.32 -1.91
N LEU A 71 15.39 15.06 -1.97
CA LEU A 71 16.25 13.93 -2.33
C LEU A 71 16.39 13.70 -3.84
N GLY A 72 15.66 14.45 -4.69
CA GLY A 72 15.66 14.26 -6.14
C GLY A 72 15.14 12.88 -6.57
N LEU A 73 14.14 12.34 -5.88
CA LEU A 73 13.69 10.95 -6.08
C LEU A 73 12.38 10.83 -6.87
N ARG A 74 11.82 11.93 -7.43
CA ARG A 74 10.50 11.87 -8.10
C ARG A 74 10.39 10.76 -9.15
N ASP A 75 11.40 10.60 -9.98
CA ASP A 75 11.41 9.59 -11.06
C ASP A 75 11.66 8.16 -10.56
N LYS A 76 12.04 8.01 -9.29
CA LYS A 76 12.33 6.70 -8.66
C LYS A 76 11.19 6.19 -7.80
N VAL A 77 10.22 7.05 -7.45
CA VAL A 77 9.08 6.70 -6.61
C VAL A 77 7.78 6.64 -7.41
N PHE A 78 6.84 5.87 -6.92
CA PHE A 78 5.46 5.77 -7.38
C PHE A 78 4.57 6.39 -6.30
N LEU A 79 4.04 7.59 -6.56
CA LEU A 79 3.24 8.35 -5.59
C LEU A 79 1.77 7.97 -5.68
N ALA A 80 1.26 7.37 -4.63
CA ALA A 80 -0.14 7.04 -4.45
C ALA A 80 -0.78 7.95 -3.41
N THR A 81 -1.90 8.57 -3.75
CA THR A 81 -2.73 9.34 -2.80
C THR A 81 -4.22 9.09 -3.05
N LYS A 82 -5.07 9.87 -2.38
CA LYS A 82 -6.51 9.59 -2.36
C LYS A 82 -7.33 10.85 -2.55
N VAL A 83 -8.58 10.69 -2.99
CA VAL A 83 -9.63 11.71 -2.92
C VAL A 83 -10.64 11.32 -1.84
N TRP A 84 -10.96 12.25 -0.95
CA TRP A 84 -11.84 12.03 0.20
C TRP A 84 -12.76 13.23 0.41
N ILE A 85 -13.67 13.44 -0.53
CA ILE A 85 -14.64 14.54 -0.51
C ILE A 85 -15.77 14.20 -1.49
N SER A 86 -16.98 14.73 -1.24
CA SER A 86 -18.10 14.63 -2.16
C SER A 86 -18.13 15.78 -3.16
N GLY A 87 -18.69 15.51 -4.34
CA GLY A 87 -18.86 16.49 -5.41
C GLY A 87 -17.67 16.53 -6.39
N ARG A 88 -17.98 16.75 -7.66
CA ARG A 88 -17.00 16.74 -8.76
C ARG A 88 -15.97 17.88 -8.64
N GLU A 89 -16.44 19.12 -8.45
CA GLU A 89 -15.55 20.29 -8.39
C GLU A 89 -14.64 20.23 -7.16
N GLN A 90 -15.22 19.85 -6.02
CA GLN A 90 -14.49 19.64 -4.77
C GLN A 90 -13.43 18.54 -4.91
N GLY A 91 -13.77 17.44 -5.59
CA GLY A 91 -12.83 16.36 -5.90
C GLY A 91 -11.67 16.84 -6.76
N ILE A 92 -11.95 17.59 -7.84
CA ILE A 92 -10.90 18.18 -8.70
C ILE A 92 -9.99 19.10 -7.89
N ALA A 93 -10.58 19.97 -7.05
CA ALA A 93 -9.81 20.91 -6.23
C ALA A 93 -8.91 20.17 -5.21
N GLN A 94 -9.43 19.12 -4.54
CA GLN A 94 -8.66 18.32 -3.59
C GLN A 94 -7.51 17.57 -4.28
N MET A 95 -7.77 16.92 -5.43
CA MET A 95 -6.74 16.22 -6.19
C MET A 95 -5.66 17.18 -6.72
N ALA A 96 -6.05 18.39 -7.16
CA ALA A 96 -5.09 19.43 -7.55
C ALA A 96 -4.24 19.89 -6.34
N ARG A 97 -4.85 20.02 -5.16
CA ARG A 97 -4.12 20.34 -3.93
C ARG A 97 -3.13 19.24 -3.56
N SER A 98 -3.52 17.96 -3.66
CA SER A 98 -2.63 16.83 -3.45
C SER A 98 -1.43 16.87 -4.39
N ALA A 99 -1.65 17.16 -5.69
CA ALA A 99 -0.57 17.30 -6.67
C ALA A 99 0.43 18.42 -6.31
N GLN A 100 -0.08 19.55 -5.79
CA GLN A 100 0.77 20.66 -5.29
C GLN A 100 1.59 20.25 -4.07
N LEU A 101 0.95 19.59 -3.07
CA LEU A 101 1.62 19.16 -1.84
C LEU A 101 2.69 18.09 -2.13
N LEU A 102 2.38 17.15 -3.00
CA LEU A 102 3.31 16.11 -3.45
C LEU A 102 4.37 16.61 -4.44
N LYS A 103 4.29 17.90 -4.85
CA LYS A 103 5.18 18.52 -5.85
C LYS A 103 5.29 17.68 -7.13
N SER A 104 4.18 17.10 -7.54
CA SER A 104 4.09 16.22 -8.70
C SER A 104 2.89 16.62 -9.58
N PRO A 105 3.13 17.17 -10.78
CA PRO A 105 2.04 17.60 -11.67
C PRO A 105 1.19 16.44 -12.19
N VAL A 106 1.76 15.24 -12.20
CA VAL A 106 1.07 13.99 -12.52
C VAL A 106 1.16 13.07 -11.30
N ILE A 107 0.02 12.60 -10.80
CA ILE A 107 -0.06 11.62 -9.71
C ILE A 107 -0.02 10.21 -10.32
N ASP A 108 0.82 9.34 -9.78
CA ASP A 108 0.93 7.97 -10.29
C ASP A 108 -0.35 7.18 -10.02
N LEU A 109 -0.88 7.22 -8.79
CA LEU A 109 -2.15 6.56 -8.43
C LEU A 109 -3.03 7.48 -7.58
N MET A 110 -4.24 7.73 -8.06
CA MET A 110 -5.30 8.37 -7.28
C MET A 110 -6.36 7.34 -6.91
N GLN A 111 -6.74 7.30 -5.62
CA GLN A 111 -7.70 6.32 -5.10
C GLN A 111 -8.89 7.01 -4.45
N ILE A 112 -10.10 6.46 -4.57
CA ILE A 112 -11.28 6.91 -3.84
C ILE A 112 -11.21 6.39 -2.42
N HIS A 113 -11.02 7.29 -1.44
CA HIS A 113 -10.84 6.93 -0.04
C HIS A 113 -12.15 6.57 0.63
N ASN A 114 -12.22 5.35 1.18
CA ASN A 114 -13.38 4.81 1.89
C ASN A 114 -14.68 4.91 1.08
N LEU A 115 -14.57 4.81 -0.25
CA LEU A 115 -15.69 4.85 -1.20
C LEU A 115 -16.57 6.11 -1.11
N VAL A 116 -16.05 7.22 -0.56
CA VAL A 116 -16.78 8.48 -0.45
C VAL A 116 -17.13 9.00 -1.83
N ASP A 117 -18.43 9.15 -2.08
CA ASP A 117 -19.01 9.61 -3.37
C ASP A 117 -18.36 8.93 -4.60
N TRP A 118 -18.18 7.62 -4.49
CA TRP A 118 -17.33 6.87 -5.42
C TRP A 118 -17.75 7.00 -6.89
N ARG A 119 -19.05 7.10 -7.18
CA ARG A 119 -19.52 7.23 -8.57
C ARG A 119 -19.08 8.54 -9.21
N THR A 120 -19.27 9.65 -8.50
CA THR A 120 -18.82 10.97 -8.94
C THR A 120 -17.30 11.04 -9.07
N GLN A 121 -16.59 10.50 -8.07
CA GLN A 121 -15.13 10.55 -8.07
C GLN A 121 -14.53 9.63 -9.13
N LEU A 122 -15.09 8.44 -9.37
CA LEU A 122 -14.61 7.54 -10.41
C LEU A 122 -14.74 8.15 -11.81
N ALA A 123 -15.89 8.77 -12.11
CA ALA A 123 -16.09 9.48 -13.37
C ALA A 123 -15.10 10.66 -13.51
N THR A 124 -14.88 11.41 -12.44
CA THR A 124 -13.92 12.52 -12.39
C THR A 124 -12.50 12.06 -12.64
N MET A 125 -12.07 10.98 -11.97
CA MET A 125 -10.72 10.45 -12.12
C MET A 125 -10.48 9.85 -13.51
N ARG A 126 -11.50 9.22 -14.15
CA ARG A 126 -11.42 8.77 -15.54
C ARG A 126 -11.14 9.94 -16.49
N ASP A 127 -11.83 11.07 -16.31
CA ASP A 127 -11.57 12.28 -17.10
C ASP A 127 -10.17 12.85 -16.86
N MET A 128 -9.68 12.84 -15.61
CA MET A 128 -8.35 13.32 -15.27
C MET A 128 -7.26 12.39 -15.82
N LYS A 129 -7.49 11.09 -15.80
CA LYS A 129 -6.59 10.08 -16.41
C LYS A 129 -6.51 10.29 -17.93
N ALA A 130 -7.64 10.46 -18.60
CA ALA A 130 -7.68 10.77 -20.03
C ALA A 130 -6.93 12.06 -20.41
N LYS A 131 -6.85 13.02 -19.50
CA LYS A 131 -6.08 14.27 -19.65
C LYS A 131 -4.61 14.16 -19.22
N GLY A 132 -4.13 12.97 -18.87
CA GLY A 132 -2.76 12.72 -18.44
C GLY A 132 -2.38 13.31 -17.07
N ARG A 133 -3.37 13.65 -16.23
CA ARG A 133 -3.13 14.18 -14.87
C ARG A 133 -2.95 13.06 -13.84
N LEU A 134 -3.49 11.89 -14.11
CA LEU A 134 -3.37 10.67 -13.33
C LEU A 134 -2.86 9.54 -14.23
N ARG A 135 -1.95 8.70 -13.73
CA ARG A 135 -1.51 7.52 -14.49
C ARG A 135 -2.43 6.33 -14.23
N TYR A 136 -2.78 6.11 -12.99
CA TYR A 136 -3.65 5.02 -12.53
C TYR A 136 -4.75 5.55 -11.61
N ILE A 137 -5.86 4.84 -11.58
CA ILE A 137 -6.98 5.11 -10.69
C ILE A 137 -7.36 3.87 -9.88
N GLY A 138 -7.83 4.08 -8.65
CA GLY A 138 -8.17 2.99 -7.75
C GLY A 138 -9.30 3.31 -6.78
N ILE A 139 -9.69 2.30 -6.03
CA ILE A 139 -10.64 2.40 -4.92
C ILE A 139 -10.04 1.79 -3.67
N THR A 140 -10.42 2.30 -2.50
CA THR A 140 -9.91 1.76 -1.24
C THR A 140 -10.92 1.83 -0.11
N HIS A 141 -10.87 0.81 0.74
CA HIS A 141 -11.48 0.82 2.06
C HIS A 141 -10.68 -0.09 3.01
N TYR A 142 -10.50 0.34 4.26
CA TYR A 142 -9.67 -0.41 5.21
C TYR A 142 -10.43 -1.43 6.05
N THR A 143 -11.76 -1.34 6.14
CA THR A 143 -12.57 -2.26 6.97
C THR A 143 -13.02 -3.49 6.20
N THR A 144 -13.10 -4.63 6.89
CA THR A 144 -13.61 -5.90 6.33
C THR A 144 -15.06 -5.82 5.89
N GLY A 145 -15.89 -4.99 6.55
CA GLY A 145 -17.28 -4.77 6.17
C GLY A 145 -17.48 -4.19 4.78
N ALA A 146 -16.46 -3.50 4.23
CA ALA A 146 -16.53 -2.91 2.90
C ALA A 146 -16.05 -3.85 1.76
N LEU A 147 -15.49 -5.01 2.07
CA LEU A 147 -14.92 -5.92 1.06
C LEU A 147 -15.94 -6.36 0.00
N ALA A 148 -17.18 -6.61 0.42
CA ALA A 148 -18.25 -6.98 -0.52
C ALA A 148 -18.58 -5.84 -1.49
N GLU A 149 -18.59 -4.60 -1.01
CA GLU A 149 -18.84 -3.42 -1.86
C GLU A 149 -17.66 -3.15 -2.80
N LEU A 150 -16.40 -3.25 -2.31
CA LEU A 150 -15.22 -3.18 -3.17
C LEU A 150 -15.29 -4.21 -4.30
N ALA A 151 -15.59 -5.48 -3.97
CA ALA A 151 -15.71 -6.54 -4.95
C ALA A 151 -16.84 -6.28 -5.96
N ARG A 152 -18.00 -5.80 -5.49
CA ARG A 152 -19.13 -5.43 -6.34
C ARG A 152 -18.78 -4.30 -7.32
N ILE A 153 -18.06 -3.28 -6.85
CA ILE A 153 -17.60 -2.19 -7.71
C ILE A 153 -16.63 -2.71 -8.77
N LEU A 154 -15.67 -3.55 -8.40
CA LEU A 154 -14.73 -4.15 -9.36
C LEU A 154 -15.46 -5.01 -10.42
N ASP A 155 -16.54 -5.71 -10.06
CA ASP A 155 -17.30 -6.51 -11.01
C ASP A 155 -18.16 -5.66 -11.96
N SER A 156 -18.64 -4.50 -11.51
CA SER A 156 -19.55 -3.64 -12.28
C SER A 156 -18.87 -2.51 -13.06
N GLU A 157 -17.63 -2.15 -12.71
CA GLU A 157 -16.95 -0.97 -13.26
C GLU A 157 -15.63 -1.36 -13.93
N ASP A 158 -15.45 -0.92 -15.17
CA ASP A 158 -14.21 -1.12 -15.91
C ASP A 158 -13.21 0.01 -15.68
N GLY A 159 -11.93 -0.24 -15.98
CA GLY A 159 -10.87 0.76 -15.96
C GLY A 159 -10.39 1.16 -14.57
N ILE A 160 -10.70 0.40 -13.53
CA ILE A 160 -10.09 0.51 -12.21
C ILE A 160 -8.77 -0.28 -12.26
N ASP A 161 -7.65 0.39 -12.00
CA ASP A 161 -6.32 -0.22 -12.07
C ASP A 161 -5.91 -0.87 -10.74
N PHE A 162 -6.35 -0.29 -9.62
CA PHE A 162 -5.94 -0.71 -8.27
C PHE A 162 -7.13 -0.81 -7.31
N VAL A 163 -7.05 -1.78 -6.41
CA VAL A 163 -7.86 -1.83 -5.20
C VAL A 163 -6.94 -1.92 -3.97
N GLN A 164 -7.25 -1.14 -2.92
CA GLN A 164 -6.50 -1.19 -1.67
C GLN A 164 -7.43 -1.63 -0.54
N CYS A 165 -6.98 -2.61 0.27
CA CYS A 165 -7.75 -3.13 1.41
C CYS A 165 -6.85 -3.47 2.60
N GLY A 166 -7.46 -3.51 3.80
CA GLY A 166 -6.83 -4.11 4.98
C GLY A 166 -6.72 -5.62 4.80
N TYR A 167 -5.51 -6.15 5.00
CA TYR A 167 -5.24 -7.59 4.97
C TYR A 167 -4.00 -7.90 5.78
N SER A 168 -4.13 -8.91 6.64
CA SER A 168 -3.06 -9.34 7.55
C SER A 168 -3.16 -10.85 7.81
N LEU A 169 -2.24 -11.38 8.59
CA LEU A 169 -2.32 -12.76 9.06
C LEU A 169 -3.49 -12.99 10.04
N GLU A 170 -4.01 -11.94 10.68
CA GLU A 170 -5.21 -11.98 11.52
C GLU A 170 -6.48 -11.74 10.69
N THR A 171 -6.49 -10.67 9.88
CA THR A 171 -7.63 -10.26 9.04
C THR A 171 -7.50 -10.88 7.64
N ARG A 172 -8.14 -12.06 7.43
CA ARG A 172 -7.98 -12.89 6.21
C ARG A 172 -9.18 -12.89 5.28
N GLU A 173 -10.24 -12.17 5.60
CA GLU A 173 -11.45 -12.09 4.76
C GLU A 173 -11.20 -11.66 3.31
N PRO A 174 -10.19 -10.82 3.00
CA PRO A 174 -9.86 -10.50 1.61
C PRO A 174 -9.56 -11.74 0.75
N GLU A 175 -8.97 -12.80 1.30
CA GLU A 175 -8.62 -14.04 0.57
C GLU A 175 -9.81 -14.69 -0.13
N THR A 176 -10.99 -14.61 0.47
CA THR A 176 -12.21 -15.23 -0.07
C THR A 176 -13.14 -14.23 -0.73
N ARG A 177 -13.06 -12.95 -0.41
CA ARG A 177 -14.06 -11.95 -0.82
C ARG A 177 -13.58 -11.00 -1.91
N LEU A 178 -12.33 -10.55 -1.85
CA LEU A 178 -11.84 -9.49 -2.73
C LEU A 178 -10.72 -9.95 -3.67
N LEU A 179 -9.72 -10.70 -3.16
CA LEU A 179 -8.57 -11.11 -3.97
C LEU A 179 -8.96 -11.94 -5.21
N PRO A 180 -9.91 -12.91 -5.13
CA PRO A 180 -10.35 -13.65 -6.32
C PRO A 180 -11.02 -12.74 -7.37
N VAL A 181 -11.76 -11.73 -6.93
CA VAL A 181 -12.40 -10.76 -7.84
C VAL A 181 -11.36 -9.88 -8.51
N ALA A 182 -10.43 -9.33 -7.73
CA ALA A 182 -9.33 -8.50 -8.25
C ALA A 182 -8.49 -9.27 -9.29
N ALA A 183 -8.13 -10.52 -9.00
CA ALA A 183 -7.39 -11.37 -9.93
C ALA A 183 -8.17 -11.62 -11.23
N ARG A 184 -9.45 -11.98 -11.15
CA ARG A 184 -10.32 -12.20 -12.33
C ARG A 184 -10.49 -10.95 -13.18
N ARG A 185 -10.59 -9.78 -12.54
CA ARG A 185 -10.79 -8.48 -13.19
C ARG A 185 -9.48 -7.83 -13.65
N GLY A 186 -8.33 -8.44 -13.38
CA GLY A 186 -7.03 -7.88 -13.72
C GLY A 186 -6.76 -6.55 -13.01
N VAL A 187 -7.08 -6.47 -11.72
CA VAL A 187 -6.89 -5.28 -10.87
C VAL A 187 -5.75 -5.54 -9.89
N ALA A 188 -4.80 -4.61 -9.81
CA ALA A 188 -3.69 -4.68 -8.87
C ALA A 188 -4.16 -4.48 -7.42
N VAL A 189 -3.63 -5.26 -6.48
CA VAL A 189 -4.00 -5.20 -5.07
C VAL A 189 -2.90 -4.57 -4.22
N ILE A 190 -3.26 -3.52 -3.48
CA ILE A 190 -2.44 -2.90 -2.44
C ILE A 190 -2.96 -3.38 -1.09
N VAL A 191 -2.07 -3.90 -0.26
CA VAL A 191 -2.41 -4.30 1.11
C VAL A 191 -1.96 -3.22 2.09
N ASN A 192 -2.92 -2.59 2.76
CA ASN A 192 -2.67 -1.74 3.92
C ASN A 192 -2.87 -2.52 5.23
N GLN A 193 -2.45 -1.94 6.37
CA GLN A 193 -2.53 -2.53 7.71
C GLN A 193 -1.95 -3.96 7.82
N PRO A 194 -0.82 -4.30 7.18
CA PRO A 194 -0.30 -5.66 7.18
C PRO A 194 0.11 -6.18 8.57
N PHE A 195 0.22 -5.27 9.55
CA PHE A 195 0.60 -5.54 10.93
C PHE A 195 -0.49 -5.21 11.96
N GLU A 196 -1.75 -4.94 11.51
CA GLU A 196 -2.87 -4.54 12.39
C GLU A 196 -2.46 -3.41 13.38
N GLN A 197 -1.85 -2.35 12.84
CA GLN A 197 -1.35 -1.22 13.63
C GLN A 197 -0.41 -1.64 14.79
N GLY A 198 0.25 -2.79 14.67
CA GLY A 198 1.18 -3.33 15.65
C GLY A 198 0.61 -4.43 16.55
N ASP A 199 -0.67 -4.78 16.40
CA ASP A 199 -1.33 -5.80 17.22
C ASP A 199 -0.71 -7.18 17.02
N LEU A 200 -0.29 -7.51 15.79
CA LEU A 200 0.39 -8.77 15.53
C LEU A 200 1.66 -8.90 16.37
N PHE A 201 2.43 -7.80 16.53
CA PHE A 201 3.64 -7.82 17.37
C PHE A 201 3.33 -7.92 18.85
N ARG A 202 2.16 -7.44 19.31
CA ARG A 202 1.73 -7.61 20.71
C ARG A 202 1.44 -9.08 21.02
N LYS A 203 0.81 -9.80 20.08
CA LYS A 203 0.46 -11.24 20.23
C LYS A 203 1.70 -12.14 20.32
N ILE A 204 2.78 -11.78 19.60
CA ILE A 204 4.02 -12.57 19.59
C ILE A 204 5.09 -12.08 20.57
N ARG A 205 4.76 -11.15 21.46
CA ARG A 205 5.74 -10.62 22.43
C ARG A 205 6.37 -11.74 23.25
N GLY A 206 7.70 -11.80 23.25
CA GLY A 206 8.48 -12.82 23.96
C GLY A 206 8.52 -14.18 23.25
N LYS A 207 7.90 -14.33 22.07
CA LYS A 207 7.96 -15.56 21.28
C LYS A 207 9.10 -15.50 20.25
N ALA A 208 9.90 -16.54 20.16
CA ALA A 208 10.90 -16.69 19.13
C ALA A 208 10.25 -16.89 17.76
N LEU A 209 10.91 -16.39 16.71
CA LEU A 209 10.53 -16.73 15.35
C LEU A 209 10.69 -18.24 15.14
N PRO A 210 9.69 -18.94 14.58
CA PRO A 210 9.82 -20.39 14.35
C PRO A 210 10.99 -20.73 13.43
N ASP A 211 11.72 -21.80 13.72
CA ASP A 211 12.88 -22.23 12.92
C ASP A 211 12.55 -22.42 11.44
N TRP A 212 11.35 -22.92 11.14
CA TRP A 212 10.90 -23.11 9.75
C TRP A 212 10.68 -21.81 8.99
N ALA A 213 10.67 -20.63 9.64
CA ALA A 213 10.62 -19.36 8.94
C ALA A 213 11.84 -19.13 8.03
N ALA A 214 12.97 -19.82 8.31
CA ALA A 214 14.14 -19.86 7.46
C ALA A 214 13.87 -20.49 6.07
N GLU A 215 12.84 -21.33 5.93
CA GLU A 215 12.41 -21.89 4.64
C GLU A 215 12.00 -20.79 3.65
N PHE A 216 11.60 -19.62 4.16
CA PHE A 216 11.19 -18.43 3.40
C PHE A 216 12.22 -17.31 3.50
N ASP A 217 13.44 -17.60 3.91
CA ASP A 217 14.49 -16.58 4.13
C ASP A 217 14.06 -15.47 5.09
N CYS A 218 13.22 -15.77 6.10
CA CYS A 218 12.78 -14.82 7.11
C CYS A 218 13.74 -14.81 8.30
N ALA A 219 14.17 -13.60 8.69
CA ALA A 219 14.97 -13.35 9.88
C ALA A 219 14.18 -12.57 10.96
N SER A 220 12.95 -12.17 10.69
CA SER A 220 12.09 -11.45 11.62
C SER A 220 10.61 -11.83 11.45
N TRP A 221 9.82 -11.53 12.47
CA TRP A 221 8.36 -11.67 12.42
C TRP A 221 7.74 -10.76 11.35
N ALA A 222 8.25 -9.54 11.18
CA ALA A 222 7.75 -8.62 10.16
C ALA A 222 7.91 -9.23 8.75
N GLN A 223 9.07 -9.83 8.46
CA GLN A 223 9.29 -10.52 7.20
C GLN A 223 8.33 -11.70 7.01
N LEU A 224 8.09 -12.51 8.04
CA LEU A 224 7.15 -13.63 7.97
C LEU A 224 5.72 -13.15 7.70
N PHE A 225 5.24 -12.10 8.39
CA PHE A 225 3.92 -11.52 8.17
C PHE A 225 3.76 -11.00 6.74
N LEU A 226 4.74 -10.23 6.25
CA LEU A 226 4.67 -9.68 4.89
C LEU A 226 4.78 -10.79 3.83
N LYS A 227 5.62 -11.79 4.02
CA LYS A 227 5.74 -12.92 3.08
C LYS A 227 4.49 -13.79 3.04
N TYR A 228 3.78 -13.95 4.16
CA TYR A 228 2.48 -14.60 4.15
C TYR A 228 1.51 -13.92 3.17
N LEU A 229 1.44 -12.58 3.21
CA LEU A 229 0.60 -11.79 2.31
C LEU A 229 1.08 -11.88 0.85
N LEU A 230 2.38 -11.72 0.64
CA LEU A 230 3.01 -11.81 -0.67
C LEU A 230 2.98 -13.22 -1.27
N GLY A 231 2.80 -14.26 -0.47
CA GLY A 231 2.56 -15.62 -0.93
C GLY A 231 1.25 -15.78 -1.68
N ASP A 232 0.30 -14.83 -1.56
CA ASP A 232 -0.88 -14.79 -2.42
C ASP A 232 -0.55 -14.10 -3.74
N PRO A 233 -0.71 -14.77 -4.89
CA PRO A 233 -0.36 -14.20 -6.20
C PRO A 233 -1.23 -12.99 -6.59
N ALA A 234 -2.40 -12.81 -6.00
CA ALA A 234 -3.26 -11.67 -6.27
C ALA A 234 -2.78 -10.37 -5.59
N VAL A 235 -1.95 -10.46 -4.54
CA VAL A 235 -1.39 -9.28 -3.86
C VAL A 235 -0.28 -8.68 -4.70
N THR A 236 -0.41 -7.44 -5.14
CA THR A 236 0.61 -6.75 -5.94
C THR A 236 1.69 -6.12 -5.08
N VAL A 237 1.30 -5.38 -4.03
CA VAL A 237 2.24 -4.68 -3.14
C VAL A 237 1.68 -4.57 -1.73
N VAL A 238 2.55 -4.70 -0.73
CA VAL A 238 2.24 -4.42 0.68
C VAL A 238 2.85 -3.08 1.08
N ILE A 239 2.14 -2.28 1.88
CA ILE A 239 2.57 -0.94 2.28
C ILE A 239 2.62 -0.76 3.80
N PRO A 240 3.53 -1.47 4.51
CA PRO A 240 3.74 -1.23 5.94
C PRO A 240 4.18 0.21 6.18
N ALA A 241 3.61 0.84 7.22
CA ALA A 241 3.99 2.20 7.64
C ALA A 241 5.08 2.14 8.71
N THR A 242 6.08 3.02 8.59
CA THR A 242 7.14 3.17 9.59
C THR A 242 7.83 4.54 9.49
N ASP A 243 8.28 5.05 10.64
CA ASP A 243 9.16 6.21 10.79
C ASP A 243 10.60 5.80 11.15
N LYS A 244 10.89 4.48 11.18
CA LYS A 244 12.18 3.93 11.60
C LYS A 244 12.92 3.34 10.41
N PRO A 245 14.14 3.83 10.09
CA PRO A 245 14.95 3.29 8.99
C PRO A 245 15.21 1.79 9.09
N ASP A 246 15.51 1.28 10.30
CA ASP A 246 15.76 -0.14 10.53
C ASP A 246 14.53 -1.01 10.24
N HIS A 247 13.32 -0.52 10.61
CA HIS A 247 12.08 -1.22 10.26
C HIS A 247 11.83 -1.22 8.75
N MET A 248 12.16 -0.11 8.05
CA MET A 248 12.05 -0.07 6.59
C MET A 248 13.00 -1.08 5.95
N ALA A 249 14.26 -1.11 6.39
CA ALA A 249 15.26 -2.06 5.90
C ALA A 249 14.84 -3.52 6.15
N ASP A 250 14.22 -3.80 7.30
CA ASP A 250 13.71 -5.13 7.64
C ASP A 250 12.50 -5.52 6.78
N ASN A 251 11.51 -4.63 6.64
CA ASN A 251 10.32 -4.83 5.81
C ASN A 251 10.68 -5.12 4.35
N LEU A 252 11.66 -4.41 3.79
CA LEU A 252 12.11 -4.59 2.41
C LEU A 252 12.66 -5.98 2.14
N LYS A 253 13.25 -6.66 3.13
CA LYS A 253 13.75 -8.03 3.00
C LYS A 253 12.62 -9.03 2.67
N ALA A 254 11.38 -8.73 3.03
CA ALA A 254 10.24 -9.55 2.62
C ALA A 254 10.04 -9.62 1.11
N GLY A 255 10.53 -8.64 0.36
CA GLY A 255 10.49 -8.61 -1.10
C GLY A 255 11.64 -9.37 -1.79
N TYR A 256 12.44 -10.13 -1.05
CA TYR A 256 13.56 -10.91 -1.58
C TYR A 256 13.45 -12.38 -1.18
N GLY A 257 14.09 -13.25 -1.97
CA GLY A 257 14.13 -14.69 -1.70
C GLY A 257 12.80 -15.39 -1.93
N ARG A 258 12.58 -16.47 -1.18
CA ARG A 258 11.43 -17.38 -1.36
C ARG A 258 10.17 -16.83 -0.74
N LEU A 259 9.05 -17.05 -1.41
CA LEU A 259 7.71 -16.80 -0.89
C LEU A 259 7.03 -18.13 -0.54
N PRO A 260 6.18 -18.20 0.49
CA PRO A 260 5.42 -19.39 0.80
C PRO A 260 4.38 -19.68 -0.29
N ASP A 261 4.26 -20.95 -0.68
CA ASP A 261 3.16 -21.45 -1.49
C ASP A 261 1.86 -21.60 -0.69
N ALA A 262 0.80 -22.08 -1.31
CA ALA A 262 -0.52 -22.22 -0.67
C ALA A 262 -0.49 -23.16 0.55
N GLN A 263 0.25 -24.28 0.48
CA GLN A 263 0.37 -25.24 1.59
C GLN A 263 1.17 -24.64 2.74
N GLN A 264 2.23 -23.92 2.41
CA GLN A 264 3.09 -23.25 3.38
C GLN A 264 2.37 -22.05 4.04
N ARG A 265 1.57 -21.31 3.29
CA ARG A 265 0.68 -20.27 3.86
C ARG A 265 -0.32 -20.88 4.85
N GLU A 266 -0.90 -22.03 4.53
CA GLU A 266 -1.79 -22.75 5.44
C GLU A 266 -1.07 -23.19 6.72
N ARG A 267 0.19 -23.63 6.64
CA ARG A 267 1.04 -23.95 7.81
C ARG A 267 1.26 -22.70 8.68
N ILE A 268 1.57 -21.55 8.06
CA ILE A 268 1.76 -20.27 8.76
C ILE A 268 0.46 -19.88 9.47
N ARG A 269 -0.69 -20.00 8.80
CA ARG A 269 -2.01 -19.69 9.35
C ARG A 269 -2.32 -20.55 10.58
N ARG A 270 -2.19 -21.88 10.47
CA ARG A 270 -2.42 -22.80 11.60
C ARG A 270 -1.53 -22.52 12.79
N PHE A 271 -0.27 -22.22 12.52
CA PHE A 271 0.66 -21.84 13.58
C PHE A 271 0.20 -20.55 14.27
N TRP A 272 -0.17 -19.52 13.51
CA TRP A 272 -0.71 -18.26 14.04
C TRP A 272 -1.97 -18.45 14.87
N ASP A 273 -2.90 -19.28 14.39
CA ASP A 273 -4.16 -19.58 15.08
C ASP A 273 -3.97 -20.35 16.40
N SER A 274 -2.80 -21.00 16.57
CA SER A 274 -2.41 -21.72 17.80
C SER A 274 -1.72 -20.84 18.86
N LEU A 275 -1.36 -19.59 18.54
CA LEU A 275 -0.69 -18.66 19.46
C LEU A 275 -1.65 -17.97 20.43
#